data_4c0fcdcf5af5b9f9c26fe43f6f71a661
#
_entry.id   4c0fcdcf5af5b9f9c26fe43f6f71a661
#
_cell.length_a   1.000
_cell.length_b   1.000
_cell.length_c   1.000
_cell.angle_alpha   90.00
_cell.angle_beta   90.00
_cell.angle_gamma   90.00
#
_symmetry.space_group_name_H-M   'P 1'
#
loop_
_entity.id
_entity.type
_entity.pdbx_description
1 polymer ?
#
loop_
_entity_poly.entity_id
_entity_poly.type
_entity_poly.pdbx_seq_one_letter_code
_entity_poly.pdbx_strand_id
1 'polypeptide(L)'
;TTPVISEKVRIGFRAVEVREVSLPAYAAADEIHLQAEDGTLTSTSGVLWADAPERAVALQISQNLARMTGRRIASEPWPFEAYPDARLEIRFAELVAMTTGTFRASGQYFVAVEEGAGRERSGLFDLSVPFDPAGGPSAIAAARGQLILDLSRYLAKKGLK
;
A
#
# COMPACT_ATOMS: atom_id res chain seq x y z
N THR A 1 -15.42 -2.34 -4.82
CA THR A 1 -15.04 -2.37 -6.24
C THR A 1 -13.53 -2.20 -6.38
N THR A 2 -12.90 -3.12 -7.09
CA THR A 2 -11.45 -3.04 -7.33
C THR A 2 -11.19 -2.05 -8.46
N PRO A 3 -10.30 -1.06 -8.26
CA PRO A 3 -9.95 -0.13 -9.34
C PRO A 3 -9.37 -0.86 -10.55
N VAL A 4 -9.71 -0.41 -11.74
CA VAL A 4 -9.19 -0.97 -12.99
C VAL A 4 -7.86 -0.34 -13.33
N ILE A 5 -6.86 -1.17 -13.61
CA ILE A 5 -5.53 -0.73 -14.01
C ILE A 5 -5.41 -0.84 -15.53
N SER A 6 -5.33 0.30 -16.20
CA SER A 6 -5.11 0.37 -17.65
C SER A 6 -3.70 0.86 -18.00
N GLU A 7 -3.03 1.48 -17.04
CA GLU A 7 -1.70 2.07 -17.23
C GLU A 7 -0.61 1.00 -17.19
N LYS A 8 0.39 1.14 -18.07
CA LYS A 8 1.60 0.31 -18.05
C LYS A 8 2.79 1.16 -17.66
N VAL A 9 3.56 0.68 -16.68
CA VAL A 9 4.73 1.38 -16.15
C VAL A 9 5.95 0.47 -16.28
N ARG A 10 7.05 1.02 -16.79
CA ARG A 10 8.33 0.32 -16.84
C ARG A 10 9.08 0.47 -15.53
N ILE A 11 9.63 -0.65 -15.05
CA ILE A 11 10.51 -0.66 -13.88
C ILE A 11 11.85 -1.30 -14.23
N GLY A 12 12.84 -1.07 -13.39
CA GLY A 12 14.21 -1.54 -13.63
C GLY A 12 14.49 -2.97 -13.17
N PHE A 13 13.52 -3.70 -12.66
CA PHE A 13 13.71 -5.03 -12.08
C PHE A 13 12.81 -6.06 -12.78
N ARG A 14 13.31 -7.30 -12.89
CA ARG A 14 12.54 -8.41 -13.48
C ARG A 14 11.61 -9.05 -12.46
N ALA A 15 12.06 -9.11 -11.22
CA ALA A 15 11.33 -9.77 -10.14
C ALA A 15 11.46 -8.95 -8.86
N VAL A 16 10.33 -8.67 -8.21
CA VAL A 16 10.28 -7.87 -6.99
C VAL A 16 9.43 -8.58 -5.95
N GLU A 17 10.00 -8.76 -4.75
CA GLU A 17 9.25 -9.22 -3.59
C GLU A 17 8.70 -8.01 -2.85
N VAL A 18 7.39 -8.00 -2.62
CA VAL A 18 6.77 -7.00 -1.75
C VAL A 18 6.66 -7.58 -0.35
N ARG A 19 7.41 -7.02 0.56
CA ARG A 19 7.42 -7.48 1.94
C ARG A 19 6.15 -7.07 2.66
N GLU A 20 5.79 -7.78 3.72
CA GLU A 20 4.68 -7.39 4.58
C GLU A 20 4.93 -5.96 5.08
N VAL A 21 3.92 -5.10 4.97
CA VAL A 21 4.07 -3.69 5.34
C VAL A 21 4.04 -3.52 6.84
N SER A 22 4.68 -2.48 7.37
CA SER A 22 4.51 -2.11 8.77
C SER A 22 3.49 -0.98 8.87
N LEU A 23 2.59 -1.10 9.84
CA LEU A 23 1.48 -0.16 10.05
C LEU A 23 1.50 0.37 11.48
N PRO A 24 1.03 1.63 11.71
CA PRO A 24 0.73 2.07 13.07
C PRO A 24 -0.30 1.15 13.72
N ALA A 25 -0.29 1.06 15.05
CA ALA A 25 -1.14 0.12 15.77
C ALA A 25 -2.63 0.25 15.43
N TYR A 26 -3.13 1.47 15.28
CA TYR A 26 -4.54 1.70 14.93
C TYR A 26 -4.89 1.17 13.53
N ALA A 27 -3.95 1.24 12.59
CA ALA A 27 -4.16 0.77 11.21
C ALA A 27 -3.95 -0.73 11.07
N ALA A 28 -3.22 -1.34 12.00
CA ALA A 28 -3.01 -2.78 12.07
C ALA A 28 -4.14 -3.49 12.81
N ALA A 29 -5.01 -2.74 13.50
CA ALA A 29 -6.14 -3.31 14.23
C ALA A 29 -7.20 -3.86 13.25
N ASP A 30 -7.95 -4.87 13.71
CA ASP A 30 -9.02 -5.46 12.91
C ASP A 30 -10.17 -4.49 12.68
N GLU A 31 -10.42 -3.58 13.61
CA GLU A 31 -11.49 -2.59 13.49
C GLU A 31 -11.08 -1.40 12.65
N ILE A 32 -12.05 -0.83 11.93
CA ILE A 32 -11.84 0.39 11.15
C ILE A 32 -11.85 1.60 12.08
N HIS A 33 -10.78 2.40 12.02
CA HIS A 33 -10.61 3.61 12.82
C HIS A 33 -10.76 4.86 11.98
N LEU A 34 -11.37 5.90 12.58
CA LEU A 34 -11.47 7.24 12.01
C LEU A 34 -10.73 8.22 12.88
N GLN A 35 -9.99 9.14 12.28
CA GLN A 35 -9.28 10.18 13.02
C GLN A 35 -9.96 11.53 12.85
N ALA A 36 -10.24 12.19 13.96
CA ALA A 36 -10.75 13.56 13.97
C ALA A 36 -9.62 14.58 13.79
N GLU A 37 -9.99 15.83 13.52
CA GLU A 37 -9.02 16.92 13.32
C GLU A 37 -8.10 17.14 14.51
N ASP A 38 -8.58 16.86 15.73
CA ASP A 38 -7.80 16.98 16.97
C ASP A 38 -6.85 15.79 17.21
N GLY A 39 -6.83 14.81 16.29
CA GLY A 39 -6.02 13.61 16.40
C GLY A 39 -6.70 12.45 17.13
N THR A 40 -7.90 12.64 17.67
CA THR A 40 -8.64 11.59 18.37
C THR A 40 -9.07 10.50 17.40
N LEU A 41 -8.83 9.23 17.78
CA LEU A 41 -9.25 8.07 17.01
C LEU A 41 -10.53 7.47 17.58
N THR A 42 -11.47 7.14 16.71
CA THR A 42 -12.67 6.39 17.07
C THR A 42 -12.77 5.15 16.20
N SER A 43 -13.12 4.02 16.83
CA SER A 43 -13.35 2.78 16.09
C SER A 43 -14.83 2.61 15.80
N THR A 44 -15.14 1.97 14.67
CA THR A 44 -16.51 1.57 14.32
C THR A 44 -16.75 0.17 14.86
N SER A 45 -17.48 0.08 15.95
CA SER A 45 -17.77 -1.20 16.61
C SER A 45 -18.49 -2.17 15.67
N GLY A 46 -18.00 -3.40 15.61
CA GLY A 46 -18.61 -4.47 14.82
C GLY A 46 -18.28 -4.42 13.33
N VAL A 47 -17.47 -3.43 12.88
CA VAL A 47 -17.01 -3.36 11.49
C VAL A 47 -15.53 -3.65 11.45
N LEU A 48 -15.15 -4.72 10.75
CA LEU A 48 -13.79 -5.23 10.69
C LEU A 48 -13.26 -5.21 9.25
N TRP A 49 -11.94 -5.14 9.12
CA TRP A 49 -11.31 -5.42 7.83
C TRP A 49 -11.41 -6.93 7.52
N ALA A 50 -11.55 -7.28 6.25
CA ALA A 50 -11.74 -8.67 5.82
C ALA A 50 -10.50 -9.56 6.01
N ASP A 51 -9.32 -8.97 6.12
CA ASP A 51 -8.04 -9.68 6.31
C ASP A 51 -7.12 -8.81 7.19
N ALA A 52 -6.04 -9.40 7.69
CA ALA A 52 -5.01 -8.65 8.42
C ALA A 52 -4.49 -7.50 7.56
N PRO A 53 -4.56 -6.25 8.04
CA PRO A 53 -4.23 -5.10 7.20
C PRO A 53 -2.81 -5.11 6.62
N GLU A 54 -1.80 -5.54 7.39
CA GLU A 54 -0.41 -5.59 6.92
C GLU A 54 -0.26 -6.52 5.72
N ARG A 55 -0.90 -7.66 5.78
CA ARG A 55 -0.88 -8.66 4.72
C ARG A 55 -1.73 -8.22 3.52
N ALA A 56 -2.92 -7.70 3.79
CA ALA A 56 -3.85 -7.28 2.75
C ALA A 56 -3.29 -6.12 1.93
N VAL A 57 -2.64 -5.16 2.57
CA VAL A 57 -2.01 -4.04 1.87
C VAL A 57 -0.84 -4.51 1.02
N ALA A 58 0.03 -5.37 1.56
CA ALA A 58 1.17 -5.91 0.80
C ALA A 58 0.69 -6.72 -0.42
N LEU A 59 -0.33 -7.54 -0.24
CA LEU A 59 -0.92 -8.33 -1.34
C LEU A 59 -1.51 -7.40 -2.41
N GLN A 60 -2.25 -6.39 -2.02
CA GLN A 60 -2.85 -5.44 -2.94
C GLN A 60 -1.79 -4.67 -3.75
N ILE A 61 -0.74 -4.21 -3.08
CA ILE A 61 0.38 -3.52 -3.74
C ILE A 61 1.05 -4.46 -4.75
N SER A 62 1.31 -5.71 -4.36
CA SER A 62 1.96 -6.67 -5.25
C SER A 62 1.12 -6.96 -6.49
N GLN A 63 -0.19 -7.12 -6.34
CA GLN A 63 -1.10 -7.34 -7.45
C GLN A 63 -1.18 -6.11 -8.37
N ASN A 64 -1.28 -4.92 -7.78
CA ASN A 64 -1.29 -3.68 -8.56
C ASN A 64 0.01 -3.52 -9.37
N LEU A 65 1.15 -3.74 -8.74
CA LEU A 65 2.44 -3.65 -9.40
C LEU A 65 2.60 -4.70 -10.49
N ALA A 66 2.16 -5.94 -10.25
CA ALA A 66 2.23 -7.00 -11.25
C ALA A 66 1.41 -6.65 -12.50
N ARG A 67 0.19 -6.13 -12.32
CA ARG A 67 -0.66 -5.71 -13.44
C ARG A 67 -0.09 -4.50 -14.18
N MET A 68 0.44 -3.55 -13.42
CA MET A 68 0.94 -2.28 -13.94
C MET A 68 2.24 -2.44 -14.71
N THR A 69 3.13 -3.34 -14.27
CA THR A 69 4.47 -3.51 -14.83
C THR A 69 4.62 -4.70 -15.76
N GLY A 70 3.74 -5.71 -15.61
CA GLY A 70 3.88 -6.97 -16.32
C GLY A 70 5.08 -7.81 -15.86
N ARG A 71 5.70 -7.44 -14.75
CA ARG A 71 6.86 -8.14 -14.19
C ARG A 71 6.43 -9.18 -13.17
N ARG A 72 7.39 -10.01 -12.74
CA ARG A 72 7.18 -11.03 -11.71
C ARG A 72 7.23 -10.36 -10.34
N ILE A 73 6.07 -10.08 -9.79
CA ILE A 73 5.95 -9.39 -8.51
C ILE A 73 5.03 -10.20 -7.61
N ALA A 74 5.50 -10.51 -6.41
CA ALA A 74 4.74 -11.27 -5.43
C ALA A 74 5.02 -10.75 -4.03
N SER A 75 4.00 -10.87 -3.16
CA SER A 75 4.18 -10.59 -1.74
C SER A 75 4.92 -11.75 -1.07
N GLU A 76 5.54 -11.48 0.08
CA GLU A 76 6.18 -12.57 0.83
C GLU A 76 5.14 -13.53 1.41
N PRO A 77 5.46 -14.84 1.58
CA PRO A 77 6.77 -15.43 1.28
C PRO A 77 6.99 -15.57 -0.23
N TRP A 78 8.23 -15.33 -0.66
CA TRP A 78 8.57 -15.39 -2.08
C TRP A 78 8.34 -16.80 -2.64
N PRO A 79 7.52 -16.95 -3.69
CA PRO A 79 7.07 -18.26 -4.14
C PRO A 79 7.95 -18.91 -5.20
N PHE A 80 9.04 -18.27 -5.60
CA PHE A 80 9.89 -18.75 -6.70
C PHE A 80 11.24 -19.23 -6.18
N GLU A 81 11.87 -20.16 -6.91
CA GLU A 81 13.20 -20.68 -6.54
C GLU A 81 14.29 -19.62 -6.73
N ALA A 82 14.24 -18.90 -7.84
CA ALA A 82 15.19 -17.82 -8.09
C ALA A 82 14.88 -16.64 -7.17
N TYR A 83 15.92 -16.04 -6.58
CA TYR A 83 15.73 -14.88 -5.72
C TYR A 83 15.18 -13.69 -6.49
N PRO A 84 14.40 -12.82 -5.87
CA PRO A 84 13.97 -11.59 -6.51
C PRO A 84 15.15 -10.64 -6.71
N ASP A 85 15.09 -9.83 -7.77
CA ASP A 85 16.12 -8.81 -8.03
C ASP A 85 16.07 -7.71 -6.98
N ALA A 86 14.87 -7.43 -6.45
CA ALA A 86 14.66 -6.39 -5.47
C ALA A 86 13.59 -6.80 -4.47
N ARG A 87 13.70 -6.23 -3.27
CA ARG A 87 12.69 -6.36 -2.21
C ARG A 87 12.21 -4.98 -1.85
N LEU A 88 10.90 -4.80 -1.92
CA LEU A 88 10.23 -3.55 -1.58
C LEU A 88 9.66 -3.66 -0.18
N GLU A 89 10.10 -2.77 0.71
CA GLU A 89 9.59 -2.65 2.08
C GLU A 89 8.91 -1.30 2.24
N ILE A 90 7.72 -1.30 2.82
CA ILE A 90 6.94 -0.08 3.03
C ILE A 90 6.60 0.04 4.50
N ARG A 91 6.96 1.18 5.07
CA ARG A 91 6.68 1.51 6.47
C ARG A 91 5.74 2.70 6.51
N PHE A 92 4.50 2.46 6.91
CA PHE A 92 3.50 3.52 7.02
C PHE A 92 3.65 4.24 8.36
N ALA A 93 3.76 5.55 8.29
CA ALA A 93 3.63 6.42 9.46
C ALA A 93 2.15 6.72 9.72
N GLU A 94 1.36 6.88 8.65
CA GLU A 94 -0.08 7.10 8.70
C GLU A 94 -0.77 6.26 7.63
N LEU A 95 -1.89 5.66 8.00
CA LEU A 95 -2.83 5.04 7.06
C LEU A 95 -4.20 5.15 7.73
N VAL A 96 -4.90 6.25 7.48
CA VAL A 96 -6.05 6.63 8.31
C VAL A 96 -7.10 7.40 7.50
N ALA A 97 -8.36 7.10 7.79
CA ALA A 97 -9.49 7.87 7.31
C ALA A 97 -9.77 9.01 8.30
N MET A 98 -9.86 10.23 7.78
CA MET A 98 -10.18 11.42 8.56
C MET A 98 -11.68 11.68 8.54
N THR A 99 -12.25 12.18 9.64
CA THR A 99 -13.66 12.53 9.70
C THR A 99 -14.03 13.66 8.72
N THR A 100 -13.03 14.42 8.27
CA THR A 100 -13.20 15.47 7.27
C THR A 100 -13.45 14.95 5.86
N GLY A 101 -13.30 13.64 5.61
CA GLY A 101 -13.52 13.05 4.29
C GLY A 101 -12.27 12.85 3.45
N THR A 102 -11.12 12.71 4.10
CA THR A 102 -9.86 12.43 3.43
C THR A 102 -9.22 11.17 4.02
N PHE A 103 -8.82 10.24 3.18
CA PHE A 103 -8.04 9.07 3.58
C PHE A 103 -6.57 9.37 3.25
N ARG A 104 -5.69 9.29 4.24
CA ARG A 104 -4.29 9.66 4.12
C ARG A 104 -3.36 8.49 4.35
N ALA A 105 -2.28 8.45 3.56
CA ALA A 105 -1.17 7.52 3.77
C ALA A 105 0.14 8.29 3.67
N SER A 106 0.99 8.11 4.65
CA SER A 106 2.35 8.66 4.61
C SER A 106 3.32 7.65 5.19
N GLY A 107 4.57 7.75 4.80
CA GLY A 107 5.58 6.84 5.30
C GLY A 107 6.84 6.87 4.47
N GLN A 108 7.53 5.74 4.48
CA GLN A 108 8.81 5.58 3.81
C GLN A 108 8.88 4.22 3.12
N TYR A 109 9.48 4.19 1.95
CA TYR A 109 9.73 2.95 1.25
C TYR A 109 11.23 2.71 1.10
N PHE A 110 11.59 1.43 1.02
CA PHE A 110 12.97 0.97 0.83
C PHE A 110 12.98 -0.09 -0.27
N VAL A 111 13.93 0.02 -1.18
CA VAL A 111 14.14 -0.95 -2.23
C VAL A 111 15.53 -1.54 -2.04
N ALA A 112 15.60 -2.72 -1.45
CA ALA A 112 16.84 -3.49 -1.29
C ALA A 112 17.06 -4.28 -2.58
N VAL A 113 18.26 -4.25 -3.11
CA VAL A 113 18.55 -4.80 -4.43
C VAL A 113 19.59 -5.90 -4.31
N GLU A 114 19.37 -7.01 -5.02
CA GLU A 114 20.33 -8.09 -5.11
C GLU A 114 21.62 -7.59 -5.79
N GLU A 115 22.77 -8.08 -5.31
CA GLU A 115 24.05 -7.65 -5.84
C GLU A 115 24.11 -7.82 -7.37
N GLY A 116 24.48 -6.73 -8.05
CA GLY A 116 24.55 -6.70 -9.50
C GLY A 116 23.24 -6.41 -10.23
N ALA A 117 22.12 -6.33 -9.53
CA ALA A 117 20.81 -6.11 -10.16
C ALA A 117 20.39 -4.63 -10.24
N GLY A 118 21.18 -3.72 -9.68
CA GLY A 118 20.90 -2.28 -9.73
C GLY A 118 21.26 -1.57 -8.46
N ARG A 119 20.65 -0.39 -8.26
CA ARG A 119 20.93 0.47 -7.10
C ARG A 119 19.79 0.36 -6.09
N GLU A 120 20.16 0.34 -4.80
CA GLU A 120 19.22 0.47 -3.71
C GLU A 120 18.63 1.88 -3.67
N ARG A 121 17.38 1.97 -3.28
CA ARG A 121 16.65 3.23 -3.26
C ARG A 121 15.78 3.32 -2.02
N SER A 122 15.48 4.54 -1.63
CA SER A 122 14.51 4.81 -0.58
C SER A 122 13.89 6.17 -0.82
N GLY A 123 12.76 6.43 -0.17
CA GLY A 123 12.10 7.72 -0.25
C GLY A 123 10.91 7.81 0.66
N LEU A 124 10.37 9.01 0.75
CA LEU A 124 9.16 9.30 1.52
C LEU A 124 7.96 9.37 0.60
N PHE A 125 6.80 9.04 1.13
CA PHE A 125 5.54 9.25 0.41
C PHE A 125 4.52 9.91 1.33
N ASP A 126 3.62 10.69 0.71
CA ASP A 126 2.50 11.34 1.40
C ASP A 126 1.39 11.49 0.36
N LEU A 127 0.36 10.68 0.50
CA LEU A 127 -0.75 10.61 -0.45
C LEU A 127 -2.07 10.72 0.28
N SER A 128 -3.08 11.23 -0.40
CA SER A 128 -4.43 11.30 0.12
C SER A 128 -5.45 11.15 -0.99
N VAL A 129 -6.62 10.61 -0.64
CA VAL A 129 -7.77 10.54 -1.54
C VAL A 129 -9.01 11.01 -0.78
N PRO A 130 -9.94 11.70 -1.44
CA PRO A 130 -11.19 12.11 -0.82
C PRO A 130 -12.16 10.93 -0.72
N PHE A 131 -13.05 10.99 0.27
CA PHE A 131 -14.20 10.08 0.35
C PHE A 131 -15.37 10.82 0.99
N ASP A 132 -16.58 10.32 0.79
CA ASP A 132 -17.79 10.86 1.41
C ASP A 132 -17.85 10.40 2.88
N PRO A 133 -17.70 11.30 3.87
CA PRO A 133 -17.75 10.89 5.27
C PRO A 133 -19.10 10.33 5.69
N ALA A 134 -20.17 10.62 4.94
CA ALA A 134 -21.48 10.06 5.20
C ALA A 134 -21.69 8.69 4.52
N GLY A 135 -20.74 8.23 3.70
CA GLY A 135 -20.85 6.99 2.94
C GLY A 135 -20.59 5.71 3.72
N GLY A 136 -20.16 5.82 4.97
CA GLY A 136 -19.93 4.68 5.85
C GLY A 136 -18.70 3.84 5.50
N PRO A 137 -18.62 2.60 6.04
CA PRO A 137 -17.45 1.74 5.84
C PRO A 137 -17.12 1.42 4.38
N SER A 138 -18.14 1.32 3.50
CA SER A 138 -17.89 1.03 2.09
C SER A 138 -17.16 2.17 1.38
N ALA A 139 -17.46 3.43 1.74
CA ALA A 139 -16.76 4.59 1.20
C ALA A 139 -15.31 4.64 1.67
N ILE A 140 -15.07 4.29 2.93
CA ILE A 140 -13.70 4.19 3.50
C ILE A 140 -12.91 3.09 2.79
N ALA A 141 -13.50 1.92 2.58
CA ALA A 141 -12.85 0.80 1.91
C ALA A 141 -12.50 1.14 0.46
N ALA A 142 -13.42 1.80 -0.26
CA ALA A 142 -13.17 2.25 -1.63
C ALA A 142 -12.02 3.27 -1.70
N ALA A 143 -12.00 4.22 -0.76
CA ALA A 143 -10.93 5.22 -0.68
C ALA A 143 -9.58 4.57 -0.38
N ARG A 144 -9.56 3.60 0.53
CA ARG A 144 -8.34 2.84 0.83
C ARG A 144 -7.82 2.12 -0.41
N GLY A 145 -8.70 1.46 -1.17
CA GLY A 145 -8.33 0.78 -2.41
C GLY A 145 -7.72 1.74 -3.43
N GLN A 146 -8.33 2.91 -3.61
CA GLN A 146 -7.81 3.92 -4.51
C GLN A 146 -6.46 4.47 -4.04
N LEU A 147 -6.33 4.71 -2.74
CA LEU A 147 -5.08 5.20 -2.15
C LEU A 147 -3.93 4.20 -2.35
N ILE A 148 -4.21 2.92 -2.13
CA ILE A 148 -3.20 1.86 -2.34
C ILE A 148 -2.83 1.75 -3.83
N LEU A 149 -3.77 1.93 -4.74
CA LEU A 149 -3.47 1.98 -6.16
C LEU A 149 -2.58 3.17 -6.51
N ASP A 150 -2.88 4.35 -5.97
CA ASP A 150 -2.08 5.55 -6.19
C ASP A 150 -0.67 5.39 -5.62
N LEU A 151 -0.56 4.77 -4.45
CA LEU A 151 0.74 4.44 -3.85
C LEU A 151 1.52 3.45 -4.72
N SER A 152 0.86 2.41 -5.23
CA SER A 152 1.49 1.43 -6.11
C SER A 152 2.06 2.10 -7.36
N ARG A 153 1.31 3.01 -7.96
CA ARG A 153 1.77 3.80 -9.11
C ARG A 153 2.97 4.67 -8.76
N TYR A 154 2.91 5.33 -7.61
CA TYR A 154 4.02 6.15 -7.11
C TYR A 154 5.28 5.31 -6.92
N LEU A 155 5.15 4.13 -6.29
CA LEU A 155 6.28 3.23 -6.07
C LEU A 155 6.88 2.72 -7.37
N ALA A 156 6.03 2.39 -8.35
CA ALA A 156 6.52 1.95 -9.67
C ALA A 156 7.32 3.05 -10.37
N LYS A 157 6.85 4.28 -10.30
CA LYS A 157 7.48 5.41 -11.01
C LYS A 157 8.69 6.00 -10.27
N LYS A 158 8.70 5.97 -8.95
CA LYS A 158 9.74 6.59 -8.13
C LYS A 158 10.70 5.59 -7.48
N GLY A 159 10.18 4.45 -7.04
CA GLY A 159 10.98 3.48 -6.31
C GLY A 159 11.59 2.38 -7.17
N LEU A 160 10.90 1.92 -8.18
CA LEU A 160 11.27 0.72 -8.95
C LEU A 160 11.79 1.02 -10.37
N LYS A 161 11.70 2.24 -10.80
CA LYS A 161 12.08 2.63 -12.17
C LYS A 161 13.59 2.60 -12.45
#